data_b478f32cda2fcbc9d1d97619bce9e5b6
#
_entry.id   b478f32cda2fcbc9d1d97619bce9e5b6
#
_cell.length_a   1.000
_cell.length_b   1.000
_cell.length_c   1.000
_cell.angle_alpha   90.00
_cell.angle_beta   90.00
_cell.angle_gamma   90.00
#
_symmetry.space_group_name_H-M   'P 1'
#
loop_
_entity.id
_entity.type
_entity.pdbx_description
1 polymer ?
#
loop_
_entity_poly.entity_id
_entity_poly.type
_entity_poly.pdbx_seq_one_letter_code
_entity_poly.pdbx_strand_id
1 'polypeptide(L)'
;MIYDGKSLFGRKVGETQFASMMQMLIHERKKGVSRDRLEQELFGEREVENVHHALQSVIYNAKKRLEKAGLPDVNYIEIRNGVVYWNDEIKVQEDATEFDQIYNRIKHEKNPDKKIKDLEKIFEIYTGEFLVKRQSVIWVAIEARRYEDMFRECVEEAAGLYREKQNYTQLEHLGVYASNIEPFSDWEALTMEAMVALGRYEEATDLYAETAERYFEERGLKPSKRLLDSMNQLGNQVMHSYD
;
A
#
# COMPACT_ATOMS: atom_id res chain seq x y z
N MET A 1 -11.38 10.36 0.49
CA MET A 1 -12.44 10.20 -0.51
C MET A 1 -12.73 11.57 -1.11
N ILE A 2 -12.71 11.64 -2.43
CA ILE A 2 -12.83 12.88 -3.19
C ILE A 2 -13.98 12.71 -4.19
N TYR A 3 -14.80 13.73 -4.35
CA TYR A 3 -15.80 13.82 -5.39
C TYR A 3 -15.73 15.20 -6.05
N ASP A 4 -15.62 15.24 -7.37
CA ASP A 4 -15.47 16.49 -8.15
C ASP A 4 -14.39 17.43 -7.57
N GLY A 5 -13.22 16.87 -7.26
CA GLY A 5 -12.07 17.57 -6.68
C GLY A 5 -12.24 18.01 -5.22
N LYS A 6 -13.38 17.74 -4.57
CA LYS A 6 -13.66 18.15 -3.19
C LYS A 6 -13.57 16.96 -2.23
N SER A 7 -12.87 17.13 -1.10
CA SER A 7 -12.84 16.10 -0.06
C SER A 7 -14.21 15.93 0.60
N LEU A 8 -14.71 14.70 0.61
CA LEU A 8 -15.94 14.31 1.31
C LEU A 8 -15.70 14.14 2.82
N PHE A 9 -14.46 13.99 3.23
CA PHE A 9 -14.08 14.00 4.65
C PHE A 9 -13.71 15.43 5.04
N GLY A 10 -14.22 15.92 6.18
CA GLY A 10 -13.80 17.19 6.73
C GLY A 10 -12.34 17.18 7.18
N ARG A 11 -11.83 18.27 7.76
CA ARG A 11 -10.43 18.40 8.23
C ARG A 11 -9.99 17.32 9.25
N LYS A 12 -10.93 16.68 9.95
CA LYS A 12 -10.69 15.55 10.85
C LYS A 12 -11.00 14.22 10.14
N VAL A 13 -10.16 13.85 9.20
CA VAL A 13 -10.24 12.56 8.48
C VAL A 13 -9.72 11.45 9.40
N GLY A 14 -10.49 10.40 9.58
CA GLY A 14 -10.03 9.15 10.21
C GLY A 14 -10.77 8.75 11.49
N GLU A 15 -11.43 9.67 12.19
CA GLU A 15 -12.07 9.36 13.47
C GLU A 15 -13.60 9.47 13.44
N THR A 16 -14.22 9.73 12.29
CA THR A 16 -15.68 9.85 12.22
C THR A 16 -16.32 8.54 11.78
N GLN A 17 -17.45 8.17 12.39
CA GLN A 17 -18.25 7.00 12.01
C GLN A 17 -18.58 6.99 10.51
N PHE A 18 -18.80 8.17 9.92
CA PHE A 18 -18.98 8.32 8.48
C PHE A 18 -17.76 7.84 7.70
N ALA A 19 -16.56 8.29 8.06
CA ALA A 19 -15.33 7.90 7.36
C ALA A 19 -15.06 6.40 7.50
N SER A 20 -15.23 5.84 8.72
CA SER A 20 -15.07 4.41 8.98
C SER A 20 -16.03 3.57 8.15
N MET A 21 -17.32 3.93 8.16
CA MET A 21 -18.33 3.24 7.37
C MET A 21 -18.04 3.31 5.86
N MET A 22 -17.71 4.49 5.34
CA MET A 22 -17.46 4.65 3.92
C MET A 22 -16.22 3.89 3.45
N GLN A 23 -15.13 3.90 4.22
CA GLN A 23 -13.93 3.15 3.90
C GLN A 23 -14.21 1.65 3.83
N MET A 24 -14.91 1.11 4.83
CA MET A 24 -15.26 -0.31 4.87
C MET A 24 -16.22 -0.71 3.74
N LEU A 25 -17.28 0.08 3.49
CA LEU A 25 -18.26 -0.22 2.44
C LEU A 25 -17.66 -0.12 1.03
N ILE A 26 -16.75 0.82 0.79
CA ILE A 26 -16.09 0.97 -0.50
C ILE A 26 -15.10 -0.16 -0.72
N HIS A 27 -14.30 -0.49 0.28
CA HIS A 27 -13.31 -1.57 0.19
C HIS A 27 -13.98 -2.94 -0.02
N GLU A 28 -15.06 -3.20 0.69
CA GLU A 28 -15.82 -4.47 0.62
C GLU A 28 -17.00 -4.43 -0.37
N ARG A 29 -17.07 -3.41 -1.27
CA ARG A 29 -18.26 -3.15 -2.10
C ARG A 29 -18.78 -4.35 -2.89
N LYS A 30 -17.87 -5.24 -3.33
CA LYS A 30 -18.27 -6.45 -4.09
C LYS A 30 -18.96 -7.51 -3.23
N LYS A 31 -18.60 -7.59 -1.94
CA LYS A 31 -19.11 -8.60 -1.00
C LYS A 31 -20.19 -8.04 -0.08
N GLY A 32 -20.17 -6.73 0.14
CA GLY A 32 -20.92 -6.07 1.20
C GLY A 32 -20.33 -6.33 2.58
N VAL A 33 -20.87 -5.65 3.58
CA VAL A 33 -20.46 -5.78 4.99
C VAL A 33 -21.66 -6.22 5.81
N SER A 34 -21.53 -7.28 6.60
CA SER A 34 -22.62 -7.67 7.50
C SER A 34 -22.94 -6.54 8.49
N ARG A 35 -24.21 -6.40 8.84
CA ARG A 35 -24.65 -5.37 9.79
C ARG A 35 -23.89 -5.47 11.10
N ASP A 36 -23.74 -6.66 11.64
CA ASP A 36 -23.06 -6.89 12.92
C ASP A 36 -21.58 -6.45 12.87
N ARG A 37 -20.88 -6.76 11.76
CA ARG A 37 -19.49 -6.31 11.55
C ARG A 37 -19.40 -4.79 11.46
N LEU A 38 -20.36 -4.15 10.80
CA LEU A 38 -20.37 -2.70 10.67
C LEU A 38 -20.71 -2.03 12.00
N GLU A 39 -21.67 -2.60 12.76
CA GLU A 39 -22.03 -2.13 14.10
C GLU A 39 -20.85 -2.26 15.07
N GLN A 40 -20.15 -3.39 15.05
CA GLN A 40 -18.94 -3.61 15.86
C GLN A 40 -17.85 -2.57 15.52
N GLU A 41 -17.61 -2.30 14.25
CA GLU A 41 -16.62 -1.30 13.81
C GLU A 41 -16.99 0.11 14.27
N LEU A 42 -18.26 0.48 14.19
CA LEU A 42 -18.69 1.86 14.47
C LEU A 42 -18.96 2.13 15.95
N PHE A 43 -19.31 1.10 16.72
CA PHE A 43 -19.84 1.27 18.07
C PHE A 43 -19.22 0.33 19.12
N GLY A 44 -18.38 -0.65 18.73
CA GLY A 44 -17.90 -1.72 19.62
C GLY A 44 -17.20 -1.27 20.90
N GLU A 45 -16.69 -0.04 20.93
CA GLU A 45 -16.06 0.57 22.12
C GLU A 45 -17.00 1.53 22.90
N ARG A 46 -18.27 1.62 22.50
CA ARG A 46 -19.22 2.60 23.05
C ARG A 46 -20.44 1.92 23.63
N GLU A 47 -20.87 2.40 24.79
CA GLU A 47 -22.18 2.05 25.31
C GLU A 47 -23.26 2.76 24.47
N VAL A 48 -23.97 1.99 23.64
CA VAL A 48 -25.08 2.46 22.80
C VAL A 48 -26.30 1.62 23.12
N GLU A 49 -27.36 2.26 23.64
CA GLU A 49 -28.60 1.56 24.06
C GLU A 49 -29.27 0.79 22.90
N ASN A 50 -29.22 1.34 21.69
CA ASN A 50 -29.79 0.72 20.49
C ASN A 50 -28.85 0.90 19.28
N VAL A 51 -27.98 -0.07 19.11
CA VAL A 51 -26.94 -0.06 18.04
C VAL A 51 -27.58 -0.08 16.66
N HIS A 52 -28.70 -0.81 16.46
CA HIS A 52 -29.39 -0.82 15.16
C HIS A 52 -29.94 0.55 14.76
N HIS A 53 -30.52 1.27 15.70
CA HIS A 53 -31.03 2.61 15.43
C HIS A 53 -29.90 3.60 15.20
N ALA A 54 -28.79 3.46 15.94
CA ALA A 54 -27.60 4.26 15.76
C ALA A 54 -26.99 4.07 14.35
N LEU A 55 -26.89 2.81 13.86
CA LEU A 55 -26.42 2.53 12.50
C LEU A 55 -27.33 3.15 11.44
N GLN A 56 -28.66 3.05 11.58
CA GLN A 56 -29.58 3.71 10.63
C GLN A 56 -29.37 5.22 10.59
N SER A 57 -29.11 5.84 11.74
CA SER A 57 -28.82 7.27 11.83
C SER A 57 -27.50 7.63 11.14
N VAL A 58 -26.46 6.80 11.27
CA VAL A 58 -25.18 7.00 10.57
C VAL A 58 -25.37 6.90 9.05
N ILE A 59 -26.12 5.90 8.57
CA ILE A 59 -26.43 5.71 7.14
C ILE A 59 -27.22 6.90 6.59
N TYR A 60 -28.25 7.35 7.30
CA TYR A 60 -29.05 8.50 6.91
C TYR A 60 -28.22 9.79 6.82
N ASN A 61 -27.38 10.04 7.82
CA ASN A 61 -26.50 11.20 7.84
C ASN A 61 -25.44 11.14 6.74
N ALA A 62 -24.94 9.93 6.42
CA ALA A 62 -24.04 9.71 5.31
C ALA A 62 -24.68 10.07 3.97
N LYS A 63 -25.92 9.59 3.71
CA LYS A 63 -26.68 9.95 2.52
C LYS A 63 -26.80 11.46 2.37
N LYS A 64 -27.27 12.15 3.40
CA LYS A 64 -27.38 13.62 3.39
C LYS A 64 -26.06 14.34 3.15
N ARG A 65 -24.97 13.81 3.65
CA ARG A 65 -23.63 14.39 3.44
C ARG A 65 -23.18 14.24 2.00
N LEU A 66 -23.44 13.09 1.38
CA LEU A 66 -23.12 12.82 -0.02
C LEU A 66 -23.96 13.72 -0.95
N GLU A 67 -25.26 13.85 -0.70
CA GLU A 67 -26.14 14.77 -1.43
C GLU A 67 -25.65 16.23 -1.36
N LYS A 68 -25.28 16.71 -0.17
CA LYS A 68 -24.73 18.06 0.03
C LYS A 68 -23.40 18.27 -0.69
N ALA A 69 -22.66 17.21 -0.93
CA ALA A 69 -21.41 17.26 -1.69
C ALA A 69 -21.64 17.29 -3.21
N GLY A 70 -22.89 17.17 -3.66
CA GLY A 70 -23.29 17.25 -5.06
C GLY A 70 -23.36 15.91 -5.77
N LEU A 71 -23.31 14.76 -5.03
CA LEU A 71 -23.55 13.47 -5.64
C LEU A 71 -25.01 13.35 -6.12
N PRO A 72 -25.30 12.53 -7.14
CA PRO A 72 -26.66 12.28 -7.62
C PRO A 72 -27.62 11.84 -6.51
N ASP A 73 -28.90 12.19 -6.59
CA ASP A 73 -29.92 11.74 -5.64
C ASP A 73 -30.31 10.27 -5.93
N VAL A 74 -29.54 9.35 -5.38
CA VAL A 74 -29.74 7.90 -5.49
C VAL A 74 -29.60 7.24 -4.11
N ASN A 75 -29.96 5.98 -4.02
CA ASN A 75 -29.72 5.22 -2.80
C ASN A 75 -28.28 4.71 -2.78
N TYR A 76 -27.37 5.40 -2.09
CA TYR A 76 -25.94 5.05 -2.04
C TYR A 76 -25.64 3.77 -1.25
N ILE A 77 -26.45 3.48 -0.26
CA ILE A 77 -26.22 2.38 0.68
C ILE A 77 -27.50 1.54 0.76
N GLU A 78 -27.39 0.29 0.40
CA GLU A 78 -28.47 -0.67 0.40
C GLU A 78 -28.28 -1.71 1.50
N ILE A 79 -29.37 -2.10 2.14
CA ILE A 79 -29.38 -3.18 3.14
C ILE A 79 -30.22 -4.32 2.58
N ARG A 80 -29.59 -5.47 2.36
CA ARG A 80 -30.24 -6.67 1.83
C ARG A 80 -29.86 -7.87 2.72
N ASN A 81 -30.83 -8.54 3.30
CA ASN A 81 -30.63 -9.74 4.14
C ASN A 81 -29.57 -9.56 5.24
N GLY A 82 -29.55 -8.41 5.92
CA GLY A 82 -28.59 -8.13 6.99
C GLY A 82 -27.19 -7.77 6.53
N VAL A 83 -26.99 -7.58 5.22
CA VAL A 83 -25.73 -7.12 4.64
C VAL A 83 -25.92 -5.71 4.07
N VAL A 84 -24.96 -4.86 4.34
CA VAL A 84 -24.92 -3.46 3.89
C VAL A 84 -23.98 -3.37 2.69
N TYR A 85 -24.46 -2.79 1.59
CA TYR A 85 -23.75 -2.66 0.33
C TYR A 85 -23.58 -1.20 -0.06
N TRP A 86 -22.47 -0.88 -0.70
CA TRP A 86 -22.39 0.31 -1.54
C TRP A 86 -23.14 0.05 -2.85
N ASN A 87 -23.92 1.01 -3.33
CA ASN A 87 -24.66 0.86 -4.58
C ASN A 87 -23.69 0.95 -5.78
N ASP A 88 -23.65 -0.11 -6.60
CA ASP A 88 -22.75 -0.26 -7.75
C ASP A 88 -23.05 0.72 -8.90
N GLU A 89 -24.23 1.35 -8.91
CA GLU A 89 -24.54 2.42 -9.87
C GLU A 89 -23.62 3.63 -9.68
N ILE A 90 -23.12 3.83 -8.48
CA ILE A 90 -22.14 4.86 -8.16
C ILE A 90 -20.73 4.30 -8.32
N LYS A 91 -20.11 4.62 -9.44
CA LYS A 91 -18.75 4.19 -9.72
C LYS A 91 -17.77 4.83 -8.73
N VAL A 92 -16.95 4.00 -8.12
CA VAL A 92 -15.87 4.39 -7.22
C VAL A 92 -14.56 3.91 -7.80
N GLN A 93 -13.61 4.81 -7.91
CA GLN A 93 -12.22 4.46 -8.14
C GLN A 93 -11.51 4.39 -6.79
N GLU A 94 -10.88 3.27 -6.52
CA GLU A 94 -10.14 2.99 -5.29
C GLU A 94 -8.78 2.42 -5.69
N ASP A 95 -7.73 3.05 -5.21
CA ASP A 95 -6.34 2.65 -5.44
C ASP A 95 -6.07 1.21 -5.00
N ALA A 96 -6.57 0.81 -3.84
CA ALA A 96 -6.46 -0.55 -3.33
C ALA A 96 -7.10 -1.59 -4.28
N THR A 97 -8.28 -1.30 -4.84
CA THR A 97 -8.91 -2.20 -5.84
C THR A 97 -8.13 -2.23 -7.15
N GLU A 98 -7.60 -1.11 -7.59
CA GLU A 98 -6.77 -1.02 -8.79
C GLU A 98 -5.47 -1.82 -8.59
N PHE A 99 -4.84 -1.69 -7.43
CA PHE A 99 -3.69 -2.49 -7.02
C PHE A 99 -3.97 -3.99 -7.13
N ASP A 100 -5.07 -4.46 -6.51
CA ASP A 100 -5.47 -5.87 -6.55
C ASP A 100 -5.66 -6.38 -7.99
N GLN A 101 -6.27 -5.58 -8.86
CA GLN A 101 -6.50 -5.95 -10.25
C GLN A 101 -5.19 -6.07 -11.03
N ILE A 102 -4.27 -5.13 -10.85
CA ILE A 102 -2.97 -5.13 -11.51
C ILE A 102 -2.12 -6.29 -10.98
N TYR A 103 -2.06 -6.48 -9.66
CA TYR A 103 -1.33 -7.57 -9.04
C TYR A 103 -1.79 -8.94 -9.55
N ASN A 104 -3.12 -9.17 -9.63
CA ASN A 104 -3.65 -10.42 -10.18
C ASN A 104 -3.28 -10.61 -11.67
N ARG A 105 -3.20 -9.51 -12.44
CA ARG A 105 -2.76 -9.57 -13.84
C ARG A 105 -1.29 -9.93 -13.96
N ILE A 106 -0.42 -9.35 -13.13
CA ILE A 106 1.02 -9.65 -13.06
C ILE A 106 1.28 -11.14 -12.82
N LYS A 107 0.51 -11.77 -11.91
CA LYS A 107 0.65 -13.21 -11.61
C LYS A 107 0.41 -14.12 -12.83
N HIS A 108 -0.36 -13.68 -13.81
CA HIS A 108 -0.72 -14.45 -15.00
C HIS A 108 -0.03 -13.97 -16.28
N GLU A 109 0.61 -12.78 -16.27
CA GLU A 109 1.30 -12.24 -17.44
C GLU A 109 2.64 -12.96 -17.65
N LYS A 110 2.86 -13.43 -18.89
CA LYS A 110 4.07 -14.14 -19.30
C LYS A 110 5.05 -13.26 -20.08
N ASN A 111 4.58 -12.15 -20.60
CA ASN A 111 5.41 -11.24 -21.37
C ASN A 111 6.15 -10.29 -20.41
N PRO A 112 7.50 -10.31 -20.35
CA PRO A 112 8.28 -9.51 -19.42
C PRO A 112 8.04 -8.01 -19.56
N ASP A 113 7.89 -7.50 -20.79
CA ASP A 113 7.69 -6.06 -21.02
C ASP A 113 6.33 -5.56 -20.56
N LYS A 114 5.28 -6.39 -20.72
CA LYS A 114 3.96 -6.07 -20.18
C LYS A 114 3.94 -6.17 -18.67
N LYS A 115 4.62 -7.17 -18.11
CA LYS A 115 4.75 -7.33 -16.66
C LYS A 115 5.44 -6.15 -16.02
N ILE A 116 6.54 -5.65 -16.60
CA ILE A 116 7.23 -4.45 -16.12
C ILE A 116 6.29 -3.24 -16.11
N LYS A 117 5.52 -3.01 -17.17
CA LYS A 117 4.55 -1.90 -17.23
C LYS A 117 3.48 -1.98 -16.15
N ASP A 118 3.03 -3.18 -15.83
CA ASP A 118 2.04 -3.39 -14.75
C ASP A 118 2.69 -3.21 -13.37
N LEU A 119 3.95 -3.64 -13.19
CA LEU A 119 4.73 -3.39 -11.96
C LEU A 119 4.97 -1.90 -11.74
N GLU A 120 5.36 -1.15 -12.78
CA GLU A 120 5.53 0.30 -12.71
C GLU A 120 4.23 0.99 -12.24
N LYS A 121 3.06 0.55 -12.72
CA LYS A 121 1.77 1.06 -12.22
C LYS A 121 1.51 0.73 -10.75
N ILE A 122 1.90 -0.46 -10.29
CA ILE A 122 1.84 -0.80 -8.86
C ILE A 122 2.64 0.22 -8.05
N PHE A 123 3.84 0.56 -8.51
CA PHE A 123 4.71 1.51 -7.81
C PHE A 123 4.19 2.95 -7.85
N GLU A 124 3.41 3.33 -8.86
CA GLU A 124 2.69 4.61 -8.87
C GLU A 124 1.53 4.66 -7.86
N ILE A 125 0.84 3.52 -7.65
CA ILE A 125 -0.33 3.42 -6.77
C ILE A 125 0.09 3.25 -5.31
N TYR A 126 1.09 2.39 -5.03
CA TYR A 126 1.50 2.07 -3.66
C TYR A 126 2.47 3.13 -3.13
N THR A 127 1.95 4.10 -2.42
CA THR A 127 2.72 5.22 -1.86
C THR A 127 2.99 5.10 -0.36
N GLY A 128 2.68 3.95 0.24
CA GLY A 128 2.84 3.67 1.66
C GLY A 128 1.73 2.77 2.21
N GLU A 129 1.69 2.63 3.52
CA GLU A 129 0.77 1.74 4.23
C GLU A 129 -0.70 2.06 3.97
N PHE A 130 -1.50 1.01 3.79
CA PHE A 130 -2.95 1.12 3.63
C PHE A 130 -3.59 1.74 4.87
N LEU A 131 -4.33 2.85 4.70
CA LEU A 131 -5.03 3.57 5.77
C LEU A 131 -4.17 3.80 7.02
N VAL A 132 -2.93 4.28 6.86
CA VAL A 132 -1.90 4.45 7.90
C VAL A 132 -2.41 5.05 9.22
N LYS A 133 -3.40 5.95 9.21
CA LYS A 133 -3.98 6.57 10.41
C LYS A 133 -4.96 5.67 11.18
N ARG A 134 -5.22 4.48 10.67
CA ARG A 134 -6.20 3.54 11.24
C ARG A 134 -5.64 2.15 11.50
N GLN A 135 -4.35 2.03 11.68
CA GLN A 135 -3.67 0.74 11.92
C GLN A 135 -4.08 0.05 13.24
N SER A 136 -4.69 0.77 14.18
CA SER A 136 -5.28 0.17 15.39
C SER A 136 -6.56 -0.64 15.11
N VAL A 137 -7.17 -0.48 13.93
CA VAL A 137 -8.38 -1.20 13.52
C VAL A 137 -7.97 -2.54 12.89
N ILE A 138 -8.48 -3.64 13.44
CA ILE A 138 -8.03 -5.00 13.10
C ILE A 138 -8.09 -5.28 11.59
N TRP A 139 -9.23 -4.99 10.93
CA TRP A 139 -9.34 -5.27 9.49
C TRP A 139 -8.39 -4.41 8.65
N VAL A 140 -8.13 -3.16 9.08
CA VAL A 140 -7.17 -2.28 8.41
C VAL A 140 -5.75 -2.82 8.55
N ALA A 141 -5.36 -3.26 9.74
CA ALA A 141 -4.04 -3.85 9.98
C ALA A 141 -3.82 -5.13 9.14
N ILE A 142 -4.86 -5.97 9.01
CA ILE A 142 -4.80 -7.19 8.18
C ILE A 142 -4.61 -6.82 6.70
N GLU A 143 -5.40 -5.86 6.17
CA GLU A 143 -5.27 -5.43 4.78
C GLU A 143 -3.94 -4.69 4.52
N ALA A 144 -3.49 -3.86 5.46
CA ALA A 144 -2.20 -3.19 5.36
C ALA A 144 -1.06 -4.21 5.22
N ARG A 145 -1.06 -5.25 6.07
CA ARG A 145 -0.07 -6.33 5.97
C ARG A 145 -0.16 -7.07 4.64
N ARG A 146 -1.37 -7.36 4.15
CA ARG A 146 -1.57 -8.01 2.86
C ARG A 146 -0.97 -7.17 1.70
N TYR A 147 -1.24 -5.86 1.67
CA TYR A 147 -0.68 -4.98 0.64
C TYR A 147 0.82 -4.82 0.75
N GLU A 148 1.36 -4.77 1.96
CA GLU A 148 2.80 -4.76 2.21
C GLU A 148 3.48 -6.01 1.64
N ASP A 149 2.94 -7.20 1.92
CA ASP A 149 3.49 -8.46 1.40
C ASP A 149 3.41 -8.51 -0.14
N MET A 150 2.28 -8.08 -0.73
CA MET A 150 2.12 -8.00 -2.19
C MET A 150 3.08 -6.99 -2.83
N PHE A 151 3.29 -5.85 -2.19
CA PHE A 151 4.27 -4.84 -2.64
C PHE A 151 5.68 -5.41 -2.68
N ARG A 152 6.10 -6.10 -1.61
CA ARG A 152 7.42 -6.76 -1.55
C ARG A 152 7.60 -7.79 -2.67
N GLU A 153 6.58 -8.60 -2.94
CA GLU A 153 6.61 -9.52 -4.06
C GLU A 153 6.77 -8.79 -5.41
N CYS A 154 6.08 -7.67 -5.60
CA CYS A 154 6.21 -6.86 -6.81
C CYS A 154 7.61 -6.26 -6.96
N VAL A 155 8.23 -5.79 -5.88
CA VAL A 155 9.61 -5.26 -5.91
C VAL A 155 10.60 -6.37 -6.30
N GLU A 156 10.50 -7.56 -5.70
CA GLU A 156 11.40 -8.68 -6.05
C GLU A 156 11.20 -9.16 -7.51
N GLU A 157 9.96 -9.23 -7.97
CA GLU A 157 9.64 -9.57 -9.38
C GLU A 157 10.24 -8.56 -10.36
N ALA A 158 10.08 -7.25 -10.08
CA ALA A 158 10.64 -6.18 -10.91
C ALA A 158 12.18 -6.23 -10.90
N ALA A 159 12.77 -6.41 -9.72
CA ALA A 159 14.22 -6.54 -9.58
C ALA A 159 14.77 -7.72 -10.42
N GLY A 160 14.09 -8.89 -10.39
CA GLY A 160 14.43 -10.03 -11.23
C GLY A 160 14.42 -9.69 -12.73
N LEU A 161 13.34 -9.04 -13.19
CA LEU A 161 13.18 -8.64 -14.59
C LEU A 161 14.22 -7.60 -15.03
N TYR A 162 14.56 -6.64 -14.17
CA TYR A 162 15.59 -5.66 -14.48
C TYR A 162 17.00 -6.28 -14.54
N ARG A 163 17.31 -7.26 -13.67
CA ARG A 163 18.56 -8.04 -13.75
C ARG A 163 18.67 -8.83 -15.06
N GLU A 164 17.62 -9.55 -15.44
CA GLU A 164 17.57 -10.32 -16.69
C GLU A 164 17.81 -9.42 -17.92
N LYS A 165 17.31 -8.20 -17.88
CA LYS A 165 17.50 -7.19 -18.93
C LYS A 165 18.78 -6.37 -18.80
N GLN A 166 19.59 -6.59 -17.76
CA GLN A 166 20.76 -5.79 -17.42
C GLN A 166 20.45 -4.28 -17.30
N ASN A 167 19.22 -3.95 -16.90
CA ASN A 167 18.78 -2.57 -16.73
C ASN A 167 19.04 -2.09 -15.29
N TYR A 168 20.31 -1.91 -14.99
CA TYR A 168 20.74 -1.55 -13.63
C TYR A 168 20.32 -0.14 -13.21
N THR A 169 20.11 0.77 -14.16
CA THR A 169 19.55 2.09 -13.85
C THR A 169 18.13 1.98 -13.26
N GLN A 170 17.27 1.13 -13.84
CA GLN A 170 15.93 0.92 -13.29
C GLN A 170 15.97 0.11 -11.99
N LEU A 171 16.93 -0.80 -11.83
CA LEU A 171 17.13 -1.51 -10.57
C LEU A 171 17.53 -0.56 -9.43
N GLU A 172 18.40 0.41 -9.71
CA GLU A 172 18.79 1.47 -8.77
C GLU A 172 17.57 2.31 -8.35
N HIS A 173 16.80 2.80 -9.31
CA HIS A 173 15.59 3.58 -9.04
C HIS A 173 14.58 2.80 -8.21
N LEU A 174 14.40 1.51 -8.50
CA LEU A 174 13.52 0.62 -7.75
C LEU A 174 13.98 0.47 -6.28
N GLY A 175 15.29 0.26 -6.06
CA GLY A 175 15.85 0.14 -4.72
C GLY A 175 15.65 1.41 -3.90
N VAL A 176 15.95 2.58 -4.48
CA VAL A 176 15.72 3.88 -3.85
C VAL A 176 14.25 4.11 -3.53
N TYR A 177 13.36 3.82 -4.49
CA TYR A 177 11.92 3.94 -4.27
C TYR A 177 11.43 3.04 -3.13
N ALA A 178 11.80 1.76 -3.17
CA ALA A 178 11.35 0.77 -2.17
C ALA A 178 11.88 1.09 -0.77
N SER A 179 13.13 1.56 -0.65
CA SER A 179 13.71 2.00 0.64
C SER A 179 12.98 3.21 1.24
N ASN A 180 12.47 4.11 0.39
CA ASN A 180 11.68 5.24 0.85
C ASN A 180 10.26 4.83 1.32
N ILE A 181 9.66 3.81 0.70
CA ILE A 181 8.33 3.31 1.07
C ILE A 181 8.41 2.43 2.33
N GLU A 182 9.40 1.54 2.40
CA GLU A 182 9.62 0.63 3.52
C GLU A 182 11.04 0.77 4.08
N PRO A 183 11.31 1.80 4.89
CA PRO A 183 12.58 1.94 5.57
C PRO A 183 12.88 0.70 6.43
N PHE A 184 14.13 0.29 6.51
CA PHE A 184 14.60 -0.88 7.25
C PHE A 184 14.18 -2.25 6.70
N SER A 185 13.79 -2.31 5.41
CA SER A 185 13.47 -3.56 4.70
C SER A 185 14.60 -4.01 3.76
N ASP A 186 15.80 -3.44 3.91
CA ASP A 186 17.03 -3.80 3.19
C ASP A 186 16.97 -3.60 1.67
N TRP A 187 16.06 -2.76 1.19
CA TRP A 187 15.93 -2.45 -0.24
C TRP A 187 17.14 -1.70 -0.78
N GLU A 188 17.94 -1.06 0.07
CA GLU A 188 19.23 -0.45 -0.26
C GLU A 188 20.18 -1.46 -0.89
N ALA A 189 20.03 -2.76 -0.60
CA ALA A 189 20.80 -3.81 -1.23
C ALA A 189 20.60 -3.87 -2.77
N LEU A 190 19.40 -3.54 -3.28
CA LEU A 190 19.14 -3.44 -4.73
C LEU A 190 19.88 -2.25 -5.35
N THR A 191 19.89 -1.12 -4.63
CA THR A 191 20.62 0.08 -5.06
C THR A 191 22.12 -0.18 -5.12
N MET A 192 22.67 -0.83 -4.08
CA MET A 192 24.09 -1.22 -4.04
C MET A 192 24.44 -2.18 -5.18
N GLU A 193 23.62 -3.22 -5.41
CA GLU A 193 23.81 -4.16 -6.52
C GLU A 193 23.88 -3.44 -7.87
N ALA A 194 22.97 -2.50 -8.10
CA ALA A 194 22.94 -1.71 -9.34
C ALA A 194 24.18 -0.83 -9.47
N MET A 195 24.60 -0.13 -8.42
CA MET A 195 25.81 0.68 -8.40
C MET A 195 27.07 -0.15 -8.72
N VAL A 196 27.16 -1.33 -8.09
CA VAL A 196 28.28 -2.27 -8.35
C VAL A 196 28.30 -2.71 -9.81
N ALA A 197 27.16 -3.08 -10.39
CA ALA A 197 27.06 -3.48 -11.79
C ALA A 197 27.40 -2.34 -12.77
N LEU A 198 27.21 -1.08 -12.33
CA LEU A 198 27.59 0.13 -13.09
C LEU A 198 29.03 0.61 -12.83
N GLY A 199 29.79 -0.11 -12.00
CA GLY A 199 31.18 0.24 -11.65
C GLY A 199 31.32 1.38 -10.62
N ARG A 200 30.23 1.78 -9.96
CA ARG A 200 30.19 2.87 -8.97
C ARG A 200 30.44 2.34 -7.56
N TYR A 201 31.64 1.78 -7.36
CA TYR A 201 32.02 1.04 -6.14
C TYR A 201 32.11 1.92 -4.89
N GLU A 202 32.62 3.15 -5.04
CA GLU A 202 32.73 4.11 -3.93
C GLU A 202 31.34 4.48 -3.40
N GLU A 203 30.43 4.84 -4.29
CA GLU A 203 29.05 5.19 -3.94
C GLU A 203 28.31 4.02 -3.26
N ALA A 204 28.53 2.78 -3.71
CA ALA A 204 27.95 1.61 -3.08
C ALA A 204 28.49 1.38 -1.65
N THR A 205 29.77 1.67 -1.43
CA THR A 205 30.41 1.60 -0.11
C THR A 205 29.85 2.66 0.84
N ASP A 206 29.72 3.89 0.36
CA ASP A 206 29.15 5.00 1.12
C ASP A 206 27.71 4.72 1.51
N LEU A 207 26.88 4.26 0.55
CA LEU A 207 25.49 3.87 0.83
C LEU A 207 25.38 2.77 1.90
N TYR A 208 26.29 1.79 1.87
CA TYR A 208 26.31 0.76 2.93
C TYR A 208 26.63 1.36 4.29
N ALA A 209 27.64 2.24 4.38
CA ALA A 209 28.03 2.86 5.64
C ALA A 209 26.89 3.71 6.22
N GLU A 210 26.27 4.55 5.41
CA GLU A 210 25.13 5.38 5.80
C GLU A 210 23.92 4.53 6.24
N THR A 211 23.64 3.44 5.51
CA THR A 211 22.55 2.53 5.87
C THR A 211 22.80 1.81 7.18
N ALA A 212 24.03 1.32 7.39
CA ALA A 212 24.43 0.63 8.61
C ALA A 212 24.35 1.56 9.84
N GLU A 213 24.83 2.80 9.71
CA GLU A 213 24.75 3.83 10.74
C GLU A 213 23.30 4.15 11.10
N ARG A 214 22.46 4.43 10.10
CA ARG A 214 21.03 4.72 10.27
C ARG A 214 20.29 3.57 10.97
N TYR A 215 20.51 2.31 10.57
CA TYR A 215 19.90 1.15 11.20
C TYR A 215 20.29 1.02 12.67
N PHE A 216 21.56 1.31 12.97
CA PHE A 216 22.05 1.27 14.35
C PHE A 216 21.48 2.43 15.18
N GLU A 217 21.55 3.65 14.70
CA GLU A 217 21.11 4.84 15.44
C GLU A 217 19.60 4.87 15.70
N GLU A 218 18.78 4.55 14.66
CA GLU A 218 17.35 4.68 14.77
C GLU A 218 16.67 3.45 15.38
N ARG A 219 17.25 2.27 15.24
CA ARG A 219 16.62 0.99 15.63
C ARG A 219 17.49 0.11 16.52
N GLY A 220 18.76 0.42 16.71
CA GLY A 220 19.71 -0.47 17.37
C GLY A 220 19.97 -1.77 16.59
N LEU A 221 19.70 -1.79 15.27
CA LEU A 221 19.85 -2.94 14.41
C LEU A 221 21.24 -2.97 13.78
N LYS A 222 21.72 -4.18 13.52
CA LYS A 222 22.90 -4.41 12.67
C LYS A 222 22.47 -4.56 11.21
N PRO A 223 23.36 -4.31 10.23
CA PRO A 223 23.09 -4.62 8.83
C PRO A 223 22.62 -6.06 8.67
N SER A 224 21.61 -6.25 7.85
CA SER A 224 21.09 -7.58 7.56
C SER A 224 22.08 -8.42 6.76
N LYS A 225 21.80 -9.73 6.68
CA LYS A 225 22.56 -10.63 5.83
C LYS A 225 22.55 -10.17 4.37
N ARG A 226 21.42 -9.67 3.88
CA ARG A 226 21.28 -9.18 2.49
C ARG A 226 22.21 -8.01 2.19
N LEU A 227 22.28 -7.02 3.08
CA LEU A 227 23.21 -5.89 2.98
C LEU A 227 24.67 -6.33 3.08
N LEU A 228 24.99 -7.26 4.01
CA LEU A 228 26.33 -7.82 4.13
C LEU A 228 26.77 -8.61 2.89
N ASP A 229 25.87 -9.40 2.31
CA ASP A 229 26.14 -10.15 1.08
C ASP A 229 26.42 -9.21 -0.10
N SER A 230 25.69 -8.09 -0.22
CA SER A 230 25.96 -7.06 -1.23
C SER A 230 27.34 -6.43 -1.04
N MET A 231 27.75 -6.13 0.20
CA MET A 231 29.11 -5.64 0.51
C MET A 231 30.21 -6.66 0.19
N ASN A 232 29.98 -7.95 0.48
CA ASN A 232 30.96 -8.99 0.17
C ASN A 232 31.15 -9.15 -1.35
N GLN A 233 30.07 -9.04 -2.13
CA GLN A 233 30.15 -9.06 -3.59
C GLN A 233 30.95 -7.87 -4.14
N LEU A 234 30.76 -6.67 -3.57
CA LEU A 234 31.54 -5.49 -3.88
C LEU A 234 33.03 -5.74 -3.65
N GLY A 235 33.41 -6.24 -2.47
CA GLY A 235 34.81 -6.53 -2.13
C GLY A 235 35.47 -7.50 -3.11
N ASN A 236 34.78 -8.54 -3.54
CA ASN A 236 35.26 -9.51 -4.51
C ASN A 236 35.49 -8.89 -5.90
N GLN A 237 34.58 -8.03 -6.36
CA GLN A 237 34.72 -7.39 -7.67
C GLN A 237 35.82 -6.34 -7.70
N VAL A 238 36.00 -5.58 -6.63
CA VAL A 238 37.11 -4.61 -6.50
C VAL A 238 38.45 -5.33 -6.53
N MET A 239 38.61 -6.47 -5.86
CA MET A 239 39.85 -7.26 -5.90
C MET A 239 40.17 -7.76 -7.31
N HIS A 240 39.18 -8.22 -8.08
CA HIS A 240 39.39 -8.70 -9.45
C HIS A 240 39.60 -7.58 -10.48
N SER A 241 39.33 -6.32 -10.16
CA SER A 241 39.57 -5.19 -11.04
C SER A 241 41.03 -4.68 -11.01
N TYR A 242 41.84 -5.15 -10.08
CA TYR A 242 43.27 -4.81 -9.94
C TYR A 242 44.22 -5.89 -10.46
N ASP A 243 43.71 -7.05 -10.91
CA ASP A 243 44.42 -8.13 -11.58
C ASP A 243 44.29 -8.00 -13.13
#